data_20951563f501a9fa8a95b4d0ba2b7f26
#
_entry.id   20951563f501a9fa8a95b4d0ba2b7f26
#
_cell.length_a   1.000
_cell.length_b   1.000
_cell.length_c   1.000
_cell.angle_alpha   90.00
_cell.angle_beta   90.00
_cell.angle_gamma   90.00
#
_symmetry.space_group_name_H-M   'P 1'
#
loop_
_entity.id
_entity.type
_entity.pdbx_description
1 polymer ?
#
loop_
_entity_poly.entity_id
_entity_poly.type
_entity_poly.pdbx_seq_one_letter_code
_entity_poly.pdbx_strand_id
1 'polypeptide(L)'
;SMKDDAKPVSFIEDCAVQLKDLAEYTDGLNKIFDKYNVKGTWYAHASVGCLHVRPVLNMKIRDDIKKMRNIANETSALVKKFNGSYSGEHGDGIARSEFNEVMFGKKMIRIFKFIKNSFDPLNIFNPGKIVDAPQLDSRNLFRYAPSYNAKNINTILDWSDWTGASGGFQGAIEMCNNNGSCRKLDGGVMCPSFRVTKDEKDSTRGRANSLRLALSGQLGKDALISEKMHDTHETLCFLQGMQTWMPNGGWYVKDENWNIIPKSN
;
A
#
# COMPACT_ATOMS: atom_id res chain seq x y z
N SER A 1 -6.38 10.58 7.74
CA SER A 1 -6.17 9.20 7.28
C SER A 1 -7.26 8.29 7.85
N MET A 2 -7.75 7.35 7.05
CA MET A 2 -8.76 6.38 7.50
C MET A 2 -8.10 5.37 8.45
N LYS A 3 -8.65 5.20 9.67
CA LYS A 3 -8.11 4.28 10.67
C LYS A 3 -8.59 2.82 10.49
N ASP A 4 -9.63 2.61 9.68
CA ASP A 4 -10.16 1.28 9.33
C ASP A 4 -9.29 0.55 8.30
N ASP A 5 -9.52 -0.75 8.11
CA ASP A 5 -8.83 -1.60 7.13
C ASP A 5 -9.16 -1.26 5.68
N ALA A 6 -10.36 -0.74 5.42
CA ALA A 6 -10.76 -0.29 4.10
C ALA A 6 -10.04 1.01 3.72
N LYS A 7 -9.43 1.02 2.54
CA LYS A 7 -8.64 2.15 2.03
C LYS A 7 -9.00 2.45 0.58
N PRO A 8 -8.81 3.71 0.12
CA PRO A 8 -8.86 4.02 -1.31
C PRO A 8 -7.79 3.24 -2.07
N VAL A 9 -8.18 2.47 -3.09
CA VAL A 9 -7.28 1.60 -3.86
C VAL A 9 -7.17 2.10 -5.30
N SER A 10 -5.93 2.30 -5.77
CA SER A 10 -5.61 2.85 -7.07
C SER A 10 -5.46 1.75 -8.12
N PHE A 11 -6.51 1.40 -8.85
CA PHE A 11 -6.45 0.44 -9.95
C PHE A 11 -7.25 0.85 -11.19
N ILE A 12 -8.24 1.76 -11.03
CA ILE A 12 -9.01 2.36 -12.13
C ILE A 12 -8.88 3.89 -12.13
N GLU A 13 -7.89 4.41 -11.45
CA GLU A 13 -7.74 5.83 -11.12
C GLU A 13 -7.17 6.63 -12.27
N ASP A 14 -7.09 6.38 -13.40
CA ASP A 14 -6.40 7.15 -14.43
C ASP A 14 -7.10 7.08 -15.79
N CYS A 15 -8.39 6.77 -15.75
CA CYS A 15 -9.17 6.64 -16.96
C CYS A 15 -9.52 8.02 -17.52
N ALA A 16 -9.34 8.16 -18.82
CA ALA A 16 -9.65 9.39 -19.54
C ALA A 16 -10.63 9.13 -20.69
N VAL A 17 -11.60 10.03 -20.86
CA VAL A 17 -12.58 10.01 -21.94
C VAL A 17 -12.70 11.41 -22.57
N GLN A 18 -13.32 11.51 -23.74
CA GLN A 18 -13.58 12.82 -24.35
C GLN A 18 -14.49 13.66 -23.44
N LEU A 19 -14.26 14.97 -23.40
CA LEU A 19 -15.00 15.90 -22.53
C LEU A 19 -16.53 15.80 -22.70
N LYS A 20 -17.01 15.62 -23.91
CA LYS A 20 -18.45 15.46 -24.20
C LYS A 20 -19.07 14.22 -23.53
N ASP A 21 -18.25 13.20 -23.27
CA ASP A 21 -18.67 11.91 -22.72
C ASP A 21 -18.44 11.79 -21.20
N LEU A 22 -17.78 12.81 -20.60
CA LEU A 22 -17.33 12.75 -19.20
C LEU A 22 -18.47 12.53 -18.20
N ALA A 23 -19.61 13.20 -18.41
CA ALA A 23 -20.77 13.05 -17.53
C ALA A 23 -21.35 11.63 -17.61
N GLU A 24 -21.61 11.12 -18.83
CA GLU A 24 -22.18 9.78 -19.02
C GLU A 24 -21.21 8.69 -18.52
N TYR A 25 -19.90 8.88 -18.73
CA TYR A 25 -18.88 7.98 -18.20
C TYR A 25 -18.88 7.97 -16.67
N THR A 26 -18.96 9.14 -16.03
CA THR A 26 -19.04 9.25 -14.56
C THR A 26 -20.27 8.56 -14.00
N ASP A 27 -21.43 8.74 -14.64
CA ASP A 27 -22.66 8.03 -14.26
C ASP A 27 -22.52 6.50 -14.42
N GLY A 28 -21.83 6.07 -15.46
CA GLY A 28 -21.51 4.66 -15.68
C GLY A 28 -20.65 4.08 -14.54
N LEU A 29 -19.63 4.81 -14.10
CA LEU A 29 -18.79 4.42 -12.95
C LEU A 29 -19.59 4.39 -11.65
N ASN A 30 -20.46 5.37 -11.40
CA ASN A 30 -21.32 5.37 -10.22
C ASN A 30 -22.20 4.12 -10.19
N LYS A 31 -22.83 3.74 -11.32
CA LYS A 31 -23.64 2.52 -11.42
C LYS A 31 -22.81 1.25 -11.12
N ILE A 32 -21.55 1.19 -11.56
CA ILE A 32 -20.65 0.09 -11.22
C ILE A 32 -20.40 0.07 -9.71
N PHE A 33 -20.13 1.21 -9.08
CA PHE A 33 -19.88 1.29 -7.64
C PHE A 33 -21.12 0.90 -6.81
N ASP A 34 -22.28 1.39 -7.20
CA ASP A 34 -23.55 1.05 -6.55
C ASP A 34 -23.84 -0.46 -6.65
N LYS A 35 -23.61 -1.07 -7.82
CA LYS A 35 -23.75 -2.52 -8.02
C LYS A 35 -22.92 -3.36 -7.05
N TYR A 36 -21.71 -2.90 -6.72
CA TYR A 36 -20.81 -3.62 -5.80
C TYR A 36 -20.89 -3.09 -4.35
N ASN A 37 -21.76 -2.11 -4.08
CA ASN A 37 -21.88 -1.43 -2.79
C ASN A 37 -20.52 -0.91 -2.31
N VAL A 38 -19.84 -0.15 -3.17
CA VAL A 38 -18.52 0.43 -2.93
C VAL A 38 -18.58 1.94 -3.03
N LYS A 39 -17.95 2.64 -2.08
CA LYS A 39 -17.77 4.10 -2.17
C LYS A 39 -16.42 4.41 -2.84
N GLY A 40 -16.35 5.49 -3.60
CA GLY A 40 -15.12 5.98 -4.22
C GLY A 40 -14.72 7.36 -3.70
N THR A 41 -13.43 7.66 -3.75
CA THR A 41 -12.94 9.03 -3.67
C THR A 41 -12.71 9.55 -5.09
N TRP A 42 -13.09 10.80 -5.35
CA TRP A 42 -13.14 11.38 -6.68
C TRP A 42 -12.35 12.68 -6.74
N TYR A 43 -11.49 12.81 -7.69
CA TYR A 43 -10.93 14.06 -8.17
C TYR A 43 -10.54 13.91 -9.64
N ALA A 44 -10.27 14.99 -10.34
CA ALA A 44 -10.13 14.95 -11.78
C ALA A 44 -9.30 16.10 -12.33
N HIS A 45 -8.68 15.86 -13.48
CA HIS A 45 -8.34 16.91 -14.43
C HIS A 45 -9.47 17.03 -15.43
N ALA A 46 -10.59 17.64 -15.00
CA ALA A 46 -11.85 17.63 -15.75
C ALA A 46 -11.72 18.28 -17.13
N SER A 47 -10.85 19.29 -17.28
CA SER A 47 -10.60 19.99 -18.55
C SER A 47 -10.02 19.09 -19.66
N VAL A 48 -9.42 17.96 -19.30
CA VAL A 48 -8.87 16.97 -20.24
C VAL A 48 -9.56 15.61 -20.15
N GLY A 49 -10.67 15.52 -19.40
CA GLY A 49 -11.49 14.30 -19.27
C GLY A 49 -10.82 13.16 -18.47
N CYS A 50 -9.80 13.45 -17.67
CA CYS A 50 -9.13 12.46 -16.85
C CYS A 50 -9.72 12.42 -15.43
N LEU A 51 -10.16 11.23 -14.99
CA LEU A 51 -10.73 10.99 -13.67
C LEU A 51 -9.79 10.18 -12.80
N HIS A 52 -9.54 10.67 -11.58
CA HIS A 52 -8.80 9.93 -10.56
C HIS A 52 -9.76 9.38 -9.53
N VAL A 53 -10.20 8.16 -9.74
CA VAL A 53 -11.22 7.50 -8.92
C VAL A 53 -10.62 6.33 -8.16
N ARG A 54 -10.78 6.32 -6.84
CA ARG A 54 -10.25 5.27 -5.98
C ARG A 54 -11.36 4.64 -5.16
N PRO A 55 -11.80 3.44 -5.53
CA PRO A 55 -12.75 2.67 -4.72
C PRO A 55 -12.17 2.36 -3.35
N VAL A 56 -13.01 2.43 -2.32
CA VAL A 56 -12.63 2.13 -0.93
C VAL A 56 -12.89 0.65 -0.68
N LEU A 57 -11.82 -0.13 -0.56
CA LEU A 57 -11.85 -1.59 -0.44
C LEU A 57 -10.90 -2.07 0.66
N ASN A 58 -11.26 -3.18 1.31
CA ASN A 58 -10.39 -3.88 2.25
C ASN A 58 -9.60 -4.98 1.54
N MET A 59 -8.37 -4.67 1.16
CA MET A 59 -7.50 -5.58 0.41
C MET A 59 -6.98 -6.78 1.23
N LYS A 60 -7.38 -6.92 2.48
CA LYS A 60 -7.07 -8.06 3.34
C LYS A 60 -8.09 -9.18 3.19
N ILE A 61 -9.31 -8.89 2.73
CA ILE A 61 -10.41 -9.84 2.60
C ILE A 61 -10.66 -10.26 1.14
N ARG A 62 -11.03 -11.53 0.98
CA ARG A 62 -11.20 -12.15 -0.35
C ARG A 62 -12.33 -11.51 -1.16
N ASP A 63 -13.42 -11.11 -0.50
CA ASP A 63 -14.59 -10.60 -1.22
C ASP A 63 -14.34 -9.22 -1.82
N ASP A 64 -13.61 -8.34 -1.13
CA ASP A 64 -13.26 -7.04 -1.69
C ASP A 64 -12.22 -7.15 -2.81
N ILE A 65 -11.35 -8.17 -2.77
CA ILE A 65 -10.45 -8.48 -3.90
C ILE A 65 -11.25 -8.93 -5.13
N LYS A 66 -12.32 -9.74 -4.94
CA LYS A 66 -13.24 -10.09 -6.04
C LYS A 66 -13.98 -8.87 -6.58
N LYS A 67 -14.44 -7.97 -5.68
CA LYS A 67 -15.05 -6.69 -6.11
C LYS A 67 -14.07 -5.88 -6.93
N MET A 68 -12.80 -5.74 -6.48
CA MET A 68 -11.74 -5.06 -7.24
C MET A 68 -11.62 -5.63 -8.66
N ARG A 69 -11.52 -6.95 -8.81
CA ARG A 69 -11.46 -7.63 -10.11
C ARG A 69 -12.65 -7.28 -10.99
N ASN A 70 -13.86 -7.41 -10.46
CA ASN A 70 -15.08 -7.18 -11.21
C ASN A 70 -15.23 -5.71 -11.61
N ILE A 71 -14.95 -4.78 -10.70
CA ILE A 71 -14.95 -3.34 -10.97
C ILE A 71 -13.93 -3.01 -12.07
N ALA A 72 -12.72 -3.56 -12.01
CA ALA A 72 -11.70 -3.34 -13.04
C ALA A 72 -12.16 -3.82 -14.42
N ASN A 73 -12.75 -5.02 -14.49
CA ASN A 73 -13.27 -5.58 -15.74
C ASN A 73 -14.39 -4.71 -16.33
N GLU A 74 -15.38 -4.31 -15.51
CA GLU A 74 -16.51 -3.49 -15.98
C GLU A 74 -16.06 -2.07 -16.35
N THR A 75 -15.12 -1.49 -15.59
CA THR A 75 -14.55 -0.17 -15.90
C THR A 75 -13.75 -0.20 -17.20
N SER A 76 -12.94 -1.24 -17.45
CA SER A 76 -12.18 -1.36 -18.71
C SER A 76 -13.13 -1.46 -19.92
N ALA A 77 -14.21 -2.22 -19.79
CA ALA A 77 -15.25 -2.29 -20.83
C ALA A 77 -15.97 -0.95 -21.04
N LEU A 78 -16.28 -0.24 -19.94
CA LEU A 78 -16.91 1.08 -20.00
C LEU A 78 -16.01 2.10 -20.70
N VAL A 79 -14.73 2.19 -20.31
CA VAL A 79 -13.75 3.08 -20.97
C VAL A 79 -13.64 2.76 -22.45
N LYS A 80 -13.58 1.49 -22.81
CA LYS A 80 -13.54 1.02 -24.20
C LYS A 80 -14.77 1.48 -24.99
N LYS A 81 -15.99 1.39 -24.39
CA LYS A 81 -17.23 1.87 -25.01
C LYS A 81 -17.15 3.34 -25.40
N PHE A 82 -16.50 4.17 -24.57
CA PHE A 82 -16.31 5.60 -24.84
C PHE A 82 -15.08 5.93 -25.69
N ASN A 83 -14.39 4.92 -26.27
CA ASN A 83 -13.12 5.10 -26.95
C ASN A 83 -12.07 5.88 -26.13
N GLY A 84 -12.13 5.71 -24.81
CA GLY A 84 -11.24 6.35 -23.87
C GLY A 84 -9.91 5.60 -23.67
N SER A 85 -9.08 6.13 -22.78
CA SER A 85 -7.83 5.51 -22.33
C SER A 85 -8.01 4.96 -20.91
N TYR A 86 -7.60 3.71 -20.67
CA TYR A 86 -7.63 3.10 -19.34
C TYR A 86 -6.51 3.63 -18.43
N SER A 87 -5.44 4.14 -19.03
CA SER A 87 -4.37 4.89 -18.37
C SER A 87 -4.12 6.19 -19.12
N GLY A 88 -4.51 7.31 -18.54
CA GLY A 88 -4.45 8.63 -19.14
C GLY A 88 -3.04 9.25 -19.04
N GLU A 89 -2.47 9.32 -17.85
CA GLU A 89 -1.22 10.03 -17.57
C GLU A 89 -0.24 9.26 -16.67
N HIS A 90 -0.71 8.34 -15.79
CA HIS A 90 0.14 7.68 -14.78
C HIS A 90 0.86 6.43 -15.32
N GLY A 91 0.51 5.93 -16.49
CA GLY A 91 1.02 4.67 -17.04
C GLY A 91 0.36 3.43 -16.44
N ASP A 92 0.48 2.29 -17.14
CA ASP A 92 -0.26 1.06 -16.77
C ASP A 92 0.29 0.38 -15.50
N GLY A 93 1.60 0.38 -15.31
CA GLY A 93 2.23 -0.35 -14.21
C GLY A 93 1.81 -1.82 -14.18
N ILE A 94 1.81 -2.43 -12.98
CA ILE A 94 1.33 -3.80 -12.78
C ILE A 94 -0.21 -3.85 -12.74
N ALA A 95 -0.84 -2.81 -12.21
CA ALA A 95 -2.28 -2.81 -11.95
C ALA A 95 -3.15 -2.74 -13.20
N ARG A 96 -2.66 -2.13 -14.29
CA ARG A 96 -3.45 -1.86 -15.50
C ARG A 96 -2.97 -2.61 -16.75
N SER A 97 -1.73 -3.09 -16.78
CA SER A 97 -1.13 -3.71 -17.98
C SER A 97 -1.90 -4.93 -18.49
N GLU A 98 -2.55 -5.71 -17.64
CA GLU A 98 -3.33 -6.87 -18.10
C GLU A 98 -4.53 -6.46 -18.98
N PHE A 99 -5.02 -5.22 -18.85
CA PHE A 99 -6.14 -4.70 -19.64
C PHE A 99 -5.73 -4.15 -21.01
N ASN A 100 -4.43 -4.11 -21.29
CA ASN A 100 -3.91 -3.61 -22.57
C ASN A 100 -4.45 -4.40 -23.77
N GLU A 101 -4.69 -5.70 -23.64
CA GLU A 101 -5.32 -6.48 -24.72
C GLU A 101 -6.76 -6.04 -24.96
N VAL A 102 -7.51 -5.72 -23.89
CA VAL A 102 -8.87 -5.16 -24.00
C VAL A 102 -8.84 -3.82 -24.73
N MET A 103 -7.89 -2.97 -24.39
CA MET A 103 -7.81 -1.61 -24.94
C MET A 103 -7.30 -1.58 -26.38
N PHE A 104 -6.22 -2.27 -26.68
CA PHE A 104 -5.48 -2.15 -27.94
C PHE A 104 -5.65 -3.34 -28.89
N GLY A 105 -6.16 -4.47 -28.40
CA GLY A 105 -6.37 -5.71 -29.14
C GLY A 105 -5.08 -6.53 -29.31
N LYS A 106 -5.29 -7.82 -29.62
CA LYS A 106 -4.22 -8.85 -29.70
C LYS A 106 -3.09 -8.49 -30.67
N LYS A 107 -3.40 -7.80 -31.78
CA LYS A 107 -2.39 -7.42 -32.77
C LYS A 107 -1.37 -6.45 -32.17
N MET A 108 -1.84 -5.42 -31.45
CA MET A 108 -0.97 -4.44 -30.82
C MET A 108 -0.15 -5.06 -29.69
N ILE A 109 -0.75 -5.94 -28.88
CA ILE A 109 0.00 -6.64 -27.82
C ILE A 109 1.15 -7.50 -28.40
N ARG A 110 0.94 -8.15 -29.53
CA ARG A 110 2.03 -8.86 -30.21
C ARG A 110 3.15 -7.92 -30.69
N ILE A 111 2.81 -6.72 -31.15
CA ILE A 111 3.79 -5.71 -31.55
C ILE A 111 4.56 -5.20 -30.31
N PHE A 112 3.87 -4.89 -29.21
CA PHE A 112 4.51 -4.48 -27.97
C PHE A 112 5.49 -5.55 -27.45
N LYS A 113 5.08 -6.81 -27.50
CA LYS A 113 5.93 -7.94 -27.11
C LYS A 113 7.14 -8.11 -28.04
N PHE A 114 6.96 -7.94 -29.34
CA PHE A 114 8.06 -7.95 -30.30
C PHE A 114 9.08 -6.85 -29.99
N ILE A 115 8.64 -5.61 -29.77
CA ILE A 115 9.50 -4.49 -29.41
C ILE A 115 10.24 -4.80 -28.09
N LYS A 116 9.51 -5.22 -27.05
CA LYS A 116 10.11 -5.58 -25.76
C LYS A 116 11.21 -6.61 -25.92
N ASN A 117 10.95 -7.70 -26.62
CA ASN A 117 11.91 -8.80 -26.79
C ASN A 117 13.11 -8.39 -27.68
N SER A 118 12.93 -7.46 -28.62
CA SER A 118 14.02 -6.95 -29.46
C SER A 118 15.02 -6.11 -28.67
N PHE A 119 14.55 -5.31 -27.70
CA PHE A 119 15.41 -4.45 -26.90
C PHE A 119 15.83 -5.06 -25.57
N ASP A 120 15.09 -6.01 -25.05
CA ASP A 120 15.33 -6.68 -23.77
C ASP A 120 15.05 -8.18 -23.85
N PRO A 121 15.86 -8.93 -24.63
CA PRO A 121 15.65 -10.37 -24.83
C PRO A 121 15.76 -11.19 -23.53
N LEU A 122 16.48 -10.69 -22.53
CA LEU A 122 16.63 -11.33 -21.22
C LEU A 122 15.56 -10.93 -20.22
N ASN A 123 14.63 -10.04 -20.61
CA ASN A 123 13.55 -9.53 -19.75
C ASN A 123 14.02 -8.99 -18.39
N ILE A 124 15.09 -8.19 -18.41
CA ILE A 124 15.70 -7.59 -17.21
C ILE A 124 15.00 -6.28 -16.84
N PHE A 125 14.60 -5.46 -17.83
CA PHE A 125 14.06 -4.13 -17.62
C PHE A 125 12.55 -4.16 -17.36
N ASN A 126 12.14 -3.88 -16.13
CA ASN A 126 10.72 -3.79 -15.74
C ASN A 126 9.86 -4.99 -16.20
N PRO A 127 10.20 -6.23 -15.85
CA PRO A 127 9.43 -7.40 -16.27
C PRO A 127 7.98 -7.32 -15.79
N GLY A 128 7.05 -7.86 -16.59
CA GLY A 128 5.63 -7.92 -16.24
C GLY A 128 4.89 -6.57 -16.29
N LYS A 129 5.40 -5.59 -17.04
CA LYS A 129 4.72 -4.31 -17.31
C LYS A 129 4.54 -4.13 -18.81
N ILE A 130 3.37 -3.63 -19.21
CA ILE A 130 2.90 -3.44 -20.59
C ILE A 130 2.65 -4.79 -21.29
N VAL A 131 3.62 -5.70 -21.28
CA VAL A 131 3.52 -7.06 -21.84
C VAL A 131 3.75 -8.10 -20.77
N ASP A 132 3.14 -9.27 -20.94
CA ASP A 132 3.23 -10.42 -20.02
C ASP A 132 2.93 -10.04 -18.54
N ALA A 133 1.97 -9.15 -18.36
CA ALA A 133 1.59 -8.66 -17.05
C ALA A 133 0.92 -9.74 -16.19
N PRO A 134 1.19 -9.78 -14.88
CA PRO A 134 0.44 -10.63 -13.97
C PRO A 134 -1.01 -10.13 -13.86
N GLN A 135 -1.88 -11.00 -13.36
CA GLN A 135 -3.26 -10.62 -13.07
C GLN A 135 -3.32 -9.60 -11.92
N LEU A 136 -4.21 -8.60 -12.04
CA LEU A 136 -4.44 -7.56 -11.04
C LEU A 136 -4.66 -8.12 -9.64
N ASP A 137 -5.38 -9.23 -9.52
CA ASP A 137 -5.72 -9.89 -8.27
C ASP A 137 -4.78 -11.02 -7.85
N SER A 138 -3.59 -11.07 -8.44
CA SER A 138 -2.53 -12.01 -8.03
C SER A 138 -2.07 -11.72 -6.59
N ARG A 139 -2.58 -12.52 -5.63
CA ARG A 139 -2.36 -12.32 -4.19
C ARG A 139 -0.89 -12.32 -3.77
N ASN A 140 -0.02 -12.98 -4.54
CA ASN A 140 1.42 -13.02 -4.25
C ASN A 140 2.11 -11.66 -4.41
N LEU A 141 1.47 -10.73 -5.14
CA LEU A 141 1.97 -9.38 -5.35
C LEU A 141 1.37 -8.35 -4.39
N PHE A 142 0.45 -8.77 -3.52
CA PHE A 142 -0.20 -7.87 -2.58
C PHE A 142 0.67 -7.63 -1.34
N ARG A 143 0.54 -6.43 -0.77
CA ARG A 143 1.09 -6.10 0.54
C ARG A 143 0.63 -7.09 1.63
N TYR A 144 -0.59 -7.59 1.50
CA TYR A 144 -1.20 -8.59 2.39
C TYR A 144 -1.30 -9.91 1.64
N ALA A 145 -0.32 -10.80 1.88
CA ALA A 145 -0.26 -12.12 1.26
C ALA A 145 -1.49 -12.99 1.60
N PRO A 146 -1.72 -14.10 0.88
CA PRO A 146 -2.79 -15.06 1.22
C PRO A 146 -2.73 -15.58 2.66
N SER A 147 -1.53 -15.65 3.25
CA SER A 147 -1.27 -16.06 4.63
C SER A 147 -1.48 -14.95 5.67
N TYR A 148 -1.94 -13.76 5.25
CA TYR A 148 -2.21 -12.67 6.18
C TYR A 148 -3.18 -13.09 7.26
N ASN A 149 -2.82 -12.80 8.51
CA ASN A 149 -3.64 -13.04 9.68
C ASN A 149 -3.67 -11.80 10.58
N ALA A 150 -4.86 -11.40 11.00
CA ALA A 150 -5.02 -10.36 12.01
C ALA A 150 -4.91 -11.00 13.40
N LYS A 151 -4.01 -10.47 14.23
CA LYS A 151 -3.83 -10.92 15.62
C LYS A 151 -4.32 -9.82 16.56
N ASN A 152 -5.15 -10.20 17.51
CA ASN A 152 -5.48 -9.32 18.62
C ASN A 152 -4.39 -9.45 19.70
N ILE A 153 -3.61 -8.39 19.85
CA ILE A 153 -2.50 -8.33 20.82
C ILE A 153 -2.89 -7.33 21.89
N ASN A 154 -2.95 -7.80 23.13
CA ASN A 154 -3.13 -6.92 24.29
C ASN A 154 -1.82 -6.18 24.57
N THR A 155 -1.89 -4.87 24.57
CA THR A 155 -0.78 -3.97 24.89
C THR A 155 -1.14 -3.10 26.07
N ILE A 156 -0.11 -2.56 26.75
CA ILE A 156 -0.32 -1.62 27.88
C ILE A 156 -0.91 -0.29 27.40
N LEU A 157 -0.53 0.14 26.18
CA LEU A 157 -1.03 1.38 25.59
C LEU A 157 -2.37 1.13 24.89
N ASP A 158 -3.25 2.13 24.94
CA ASP A 158 -4.53 2.09 24.25
C ASP A 158 -4.37 2.39 22.76
N TRP A 159 -4.81 1.45 21.93
CA TRP A 159 -4.83 1.52 20.46
C TRP A 159 -6.25 1.34 19.90
N SER A 160 -7.29 1.54 20.73
CA SER A 160 -8.70 1.30 20.36
C SER A 160 -9.20 2.18 19.21
N ASP A 161 -8.53 3.29 18.95
CA ASP A 161 -8.80 4.19 17.83
C ASP A 161 -8.66 3.51 16.44
N TRP A 162 -7.86 2.45 16.33
CA TRP A 162 -7.70 1.68 15.10
C TRP A 162 -8.71 0.56 15.04
N THR A 163 -9.63 0.67 14.09
CA THR A 163 -10.75 -0.26 13.89
C THR A 163 -10.47 -1.29 12.80
N GLY A 164 -11.41 -2.20 12.56
CA GLY A 164 -11.29 -3.27 11.58
C GLY A 164 -10.78 -4.58 12.15
N ALA A 165 -10.61 -5.60 11.31
CA ALA A 165 -10.18 -6.93 11.71
C ALA A 165 -8.76 -6.97 12.28
N SER A 166 -7.89 -6.07 11.81
CA SER A 166 -6.54 -5.87 12.32
C SER A 166 -6.44 -4.68 13.27
N GLY A 167 -7.53 -4.31 13.95
CA GLY A 167 -7.58 -3.17 14.87
C GLY A 167 -6.52 -3.20 15.97
N GLY A 168 -6.53 -2.16 16.81
CA GLY A 168 -5.57 -2.05 17.90
C GLY A 168 -4.14 -1.81 17.43
N PHE A 169 -3.18 -2.37 18.13
CA PHE A 169 -1.75 -2.20 17.84
C PHE A 169 -1.34 -2.62 16.42
N GLN A 170 -1.85 -3.75 15.94
CA GLN A 170 -1.58 -4.19 14.57
C GLN A 170 -2.14 -3.19 13.55
N GLY A 171 -3.35 -2.69 13.73
CA GLY A 171 -3.96 -1.67 12.87
C GLY A 171 -3.13 -0.39 12.83
N ALA A 172 -2.60 0.05 13.97
CA ALA A 172 -1.72 1.23 14.04
C ALA A 172 -0.44 1.04 13.23
N ILE A 173 0.22 -0.12 13.35
CA ILE A 173 1.44 -0.44 12.59
C ILE A 173 1.16 -0.48 11.08
N GLU A 174 0.02 -0.99 10.66
CA GLU A 174 -0.38 -1.14 9.27
C GLU A 174 -0.77 0.19 8.59
N MET A 175 -0.88 1.27 9.37
CA MET A 175 -1.12 2.62 8.83
C MET A 175 0.02 3.18 7.98
N CYS A 176 1.23 2.61 8.04
CA CYS A 176 2.32 3.03 7.19
C CYS A 176 1.95 2.86 5.70
N ASN A 177 1.87 3.96 4.97
CA ASN A 177 1.52 3.98 3.54
C ASN A 177 2.74 3.88 2.60
N ASN A 178 3.94 3.68 3.16
CA ASN A 178 5.21 3.54 2.42
C ASN A 178 5.64 4.78 1.61
N ASN A 179 5.13 5.98 1.88
CA ASN A 179 5.54 7.19 1.16
C ASN A 179 7.01 7.57 1.36
N GLY A 180 7.67 7.02 2.36
CA GLY A 180 9.09 7.20 2.60
C GLY A 180 9.50 8.56 3.19
N SER A 181 8.57 9.38 3.66
CA SER A 181 8.89 10.67 4.30
C SER A 181 9.86 10.54 5.49
N CYS A 182 9.84 9.40 6.19
CA CYS A 182 10.78 9.10 7.26
C CYS A 182 12.24 8.91 6.79
N ARG A 183 12.47 8.80 5.48
CA ARG A 183 13.81 8.65 4.88
C ARG A 183 14.42 9.95 4.38
N LYS A 184 13.77 11.09 4.58
CA LYS A 184 14.32 12.38 4.17
C LYS A 184 15.63 12.66 4.88
N LEU A 185 16.64 13.09 4.11
CA LEU A 185 17.98 13.44 4.62
C LEU A 185 18.11 14.93 4.91
N ASP A 186 17.31 15.73 4.26
CA ASP A 186 17.23 17.18 4.34
C ASP A 186 15.96 17.62 5.08
N GLY A 187 16.03 18.73 5.79
CA GLY A 187 14.91 19.31 6.54
C GLY A 187 14.32 18.43 7.64
N GLY A 188 13.75 19.02 8.67
CA GLY A 188 13.05 18.32 9.76
C GLY A 188 13.94 17.37 10.58
N VAL A 189 13.31 16.67 11.54
CA VAL A 189 14.00 15.76 12.48
C VAL A 189 13.50 14.30 12.40
N MET A 190 12.73 13.97 11.37
CA MET A 190 12.16 12.62 11.21
C MET A 190 13.26 11.57 11.07
N CYS A 191 13.16 10.47 11.82
CA CYS A 191 14.07 9.32 11.81
C CYS A 191 15.57 9.67 11.89
N PRO A 192 16.07 10.19 13.02
CA PRO A 192 17.52 10.45 13.20
C PRO A 192 18.37 9.22 12.94
N SER A 193 17.96 8.03 13.38
CA SER A 193 18.66 6.76 13.16
C SER A 193 18.89 6.48 11.67
N PHE A 194 17.84 6.60 10.84
CA PHE A 194 18.01 6.43 9.40
C PHE A 194 18.97 7.45 8.79
N ARG A 195 18.96 8.70 9.27
CA ARG A 195 19.88 9.74 8.76
C ARG A 195 21.34 9.38 8.97
N VAL A 196 21.65 8.69 10.05
CA VAL A 196 23.02 8.24 10.38
C VAL A 196 23.37 6.97 9.58
N THR A 197 22.55 5.93 9.69
CA THR A 197 22.89 4.60 9.16
C THR A 197 22.60 4.45 7.68
N LYS A 198 21.59 5.17 7.14
CA LYS A 198 21.03 5.00 5.80
C LYS A 198 20.40 3.61 5.58
N ASP A 199 20.27 2.81 6.63
CA ASP A 199 19.67 1.49 6.57
C ASP A 199 18.14 1.58 6.73
N GLU A 200 17.39 0.90 5.87
CA GLU A 200 15.93 0.87 5.90
C GLU A 200 15.37 0.36 7.24
N LYS A 201 16.02 -0.62 7.86
CA LYS A 201 15.63 -1.17 9.16
C LYS A 201 15.56 -0.09 10.26
N ASP A 202 16.36 0.95 10.14
CA ASP A 202 16.42 2.06 11.10
C ASP A 202 15.43 3.19 10.81
N SER A 203 14.64 3.07 9.74
CA SER A 203 13.56 4.01 9.45
C SER A 203 12.27 3.64 10.18
N THR A 204 11.38 4.63 10.44
CA THR A 204 10.04 4.35 10.97
C THR A 204 9.26 3.40 10.05
N ARG A 205 9.41 3.57 8.74
CA ARG A 205 8.79 2.68 7.75
C ARG A 205 9.32 1.25 7.85
N GLY A 206 10.63 1.07 7.93
CA GLY A 206 11.26 -0.25 8.06
C GLY A 206 10.78 -0.99 9.30
N ARG A 207 10.78 -0.32 10.44
CA ARG A 207 10.28 -0.89 11.71
C ARG A 207 8.80 -1.23 11.66
N ALA A 208 7.96 -0.33 11.16
CA ALA A 208 6.53 -0.61 11.01
C ALA A 208 6.27 -1.80 10.07
N ASN A 209 7.00 -1.91 8.97
CA ASN A 209 6.85 -3.04 8.05
C ASN A 209 7.40 -4.35 8.63
N SER A 210 8.51 -4.34 9.35
CA SER A 210 9.03 -5.53 10.03
C SER A 210 8.02 -6.08 11.05
N LEU A 211 7.47 -5.21 11.90
CA LEU A 211 6.42 -5.58 12.84
C LEU A 211 5.16 -6.10 12.13
N ARG A 212 4.70 -5.40 11.08
CA ARG A 212 3.55 -5.84 10.30
C ARG A 212 3.74 -7.25 9.75
N LEU A 213 4.89 -7.53 9.14
CA LEU A 213 5.18 -8.84 8.54
C LEU A 213 5.28 -9.94 9.60
N ALA A 214 5.86 -9.64 10.76
CA ALA A 214 5.95 -10.58 11.86
C ALA A 214 4.58 -10.88 12.49
N LEU A 215 3.81 -9.83 12.81
CA LEU A 215 2.49 -9.96 13.45
C LEU A 215 1.47 -10.66 12.54
N SER A 216 1.49 -10.35 11.24
CA SER A 216 0.60 -10.99 10.27
C SER A 216 1.01 -12.41 9.86
N GLY A 217 2.08 -12.96 10.45
CA GLY A 217 2.54 -14.32 10.20
C GLY A 217 3.34 -14.50 8.90
N GLN A 218 3.60 -13.44 8.15
CA GLN A 218 4.28 -13.51 6.85
C GLN A 218 5.78 -13.85 6.96
N LEU A 219 6.39 -13.64 8.13
CA LEU A 219 7.80 -14.01 8.42
C LEU A 219 7.94 -15.31 9.23
N GLY A 220 6.84 -16.08 9.39
CA GLY A 220 6.83 -17.30 10.17
C GLY A 220 6.46 -17.11 11.64
N LYS A 221 6.37 -18.24 12.39
CA LYS A 221 5.84 -18.26 13.76
C LYS A 221 6.75 -17.55 14.77
N ASP A 222 8.05 -17.68 14.61
CA ASP A 222 9.05 -17.22 15.56
C ASP A 222 9.64 -15.85 15.17
N ALA A 223 9.02 -15.16 14.22
CA ALA A 223 9.55 -13.91 13.67
C ALA A 223 9.76 -12.84 14.75
N LEU A 224 8.84 -12.73 15.74
CA LEU A 224 8.94 -11.70 16.78
C LEU A 224 10.10 -11.94 17.77
N ILE A 225 10.55 -13.17 17.93
CA ILE A 225 11.67 -13.53 18.82
C ILE A 225 12.98 -13.79 18.06
N SER A 226 13.00 -13.53 16.75
CA SER A 226 14.19 -13.71 15.92
C SER A 226 15.25 -12.65 16.20
N GLU A 227 16.53 -13.00 16.09
CA GLU A 227 17.66 -12.10 16.20
C GLU A 227 17.51 -10.90 15.25
N LYS A 228 17.09 -11.13 14.01
CA LYS A 228 16.86 -10.04 13.02
C LYS A 228 15.79 -9.05 13.47
N MET A 229 14.74 -9.51 14.17
CA MET A 229 13.72 -8.63 14.70
C MET A 229 14.27 -7.85 15.90
N HIS A 230 15.04 -8.50 16.76
CA HIS A 230 15.74 -7.87 17.87
C HIS A 230 16.63 -6.73 17.35
N ASP A 231 17.53 -6.99 16.39
CA ASP A 231 18.42 -5.99 15.78
C ASP A 231 17.66 -4.80 15.17
N THR A 232 16.52 -5.07 14.53
CA THR A 232 15.70 -4.03 13.92
C THR A 232 15.12 -3.08 14.97
N HIS A 233 14.83 -3.58 16.19
CA HIS A 233 14.14 -2.84 17.25
C HIS A 233 15.05 -2.39 18.38
N GLU A 234 16.23 -2.97 18.54
CA GLU A 234 17.20 -2.62 19.60
C GLU A 234 17.60 -1.14 19.52
N THR A 235 17.96 -0.66 18.34
CA THR A 235 18.29 0.77 18.11
C THR A 235 17.14 1.69 18.52
N LEU A 236 15.90 1.24 18.44
CA LEU A 236 14.72 2.00 18.87
C LEU A 236 14.63 2.07 20.40
N CYS A 237 14.88 0.96 21.07
CA CYS A 237 14.93 0.91 22.54
C CYS A 237 16.04 1.80 23.08
N PHE A 238 17.20 1.81 22.44
CA PHE A 238 18.32 2.66 22.81
C PHE A 238 18.03 4.15 22.59
N LEU A 239 17.45 4.52 21.46
CA LEU A 239 17.07 5.90 21.13
C LEU A 239 15.82 6.37 21.91
N GLN A 240 14.85 5.50 22.16
CA GLN A 240 13.69 5.82 23.00
C GLN A 240 14.10 5.94 24.50
N GLY A 241 15.08 5.17 24.95
CA GLY A 241 15.69 5.38 26.26
C GLY A 241 16.30 6.79 26.40
N MET A 242 16.74 7.38 25.28
CA MET A 242 17.20 8.77 25.23
C MET A 242 16.11 9.80 24.93
N GLN A 243 14.93 9.41 24.43
CA GLN A 243 13.87 10.33 23.98
C GLN A 243 12.54 10.23 24.74
N THR A 244 12.38 9.37 25.72
CA THR A 244 11.21 9.44 26.60
C THR A 244 11.35 10.62 27.56
N TRP A 245 11.23 11.80 26.98
CA TRP A 245 10.90 13.00 27.74
C TRP A 245 9.44 12.84 28.20
N MET A 246 9.27 12.42 29.45
CA MET A 246 7.97 12.50 30.09
C MET A 246 7.65 13.97 30.40
N PRO A 247 6.37 14.41 30.37
CA PRO A 247 5.98 15.77 30.67
C PRO A 247 6.50 16.30 32.02
N ASN A 248 7.02 15.44 32.88
CA ASN A 248 7.52 15.74 34.21
C ASN A 248 9.05 15.67 34.34
N GLY A 249 9.82 15.60 33.24
CA GLY A 249 11.28 15.75 33.30
C GLY A 249 12.06 14.55 33.86
N GLY A 250 11.47 13.36 33.98
CA GLY A 250 12.14 12.17 34.51
C GLY A 250 12.80 11.30 33.45
N TRP A 251 14.04 10.86 33.73
CA TRP A 251 14.73 9.86 32.95
C TRP A 251 14.53 8.48 33.58
N TYR A 252 14.26 7.46 32.77
CA TYR A 252 14.28 6.06 33.22
C TYR A 252 15.55 5.39 32.74
N VAL A 253 16.17 4.60 33.62
CA VAL A 253 17.28 3.71 33.30
C VAL A 253 16.78 2.28 33.43
N LYS A 254 17.21 1.38 32.57
CA LYS A 254 16.98 -0.06 32.72
C LYS A 254 18.11 -0.67 33.53
N ASP A 255 17.77 -1.58 34.45
CA ASP A 255 18.73 -2.43 35.12
C ASP A 255 19.19 -3.58 34.20
N GLU A 256 20.14 -4.37 34.67
CA GLU A 256 20.69 -5.54 33.99
C GLU A 256 19.66 -6.63 33.66
N ASN A 257 18.48 -6.57 34.29
CA ASN A 257 17.33 -7.46 34.05
C ASN A 257 16.22 -6.83 33.20
N TRP A 258 16.51 -5.68 32.57
CA TRP A 258 15.57 -4.94 31.72
C TRP A 258 14.37 -4.31 32.44
N ASN A 259 14.37 -4.22 33.78
CA ASN A 259 13.35 -3.50 34.50
C ASN A 259 13.54 -1.99 34.41
N ILE A 260 12.44 -1.25 34.26
CA ILE A 260 12.48 0.23 34.24
C ILE A 260 12.67 0.74 35.66
N ILE A 261 13.76 1.42 35.93
CA ILE A 261 14.05 2.03 37.23
C ILE A 261 13.88 3.55 37.08
N PRO A 262 13.05 4.21 37.93
CA PRO A 262 13.02 5.68 37.98
C PRO A 262 14.38 6.16 38.47
N LYS A 263 15.00 7.08 37.74
CA LYS A 263 16.20 7.73 38.21
C LYS A 263 15.81 8.68 39.33
N SER A 264 16.19 8.38 40.57
CA SER A 264 16.10 9.35 41.67
C SER A 264 16.97 10.56 41.34
N ASN A 265 16.41 11.76 41.53
CA ASN A 265 17.12 13.04 41.43
C ASN A 265 18.36 13.07 42.32
#